data_09d89b43f964147e1e4a8fa1a401168e
#
_entry.id   09d89b43f964147e1e4a8fa1a401168e
#
_cell.length_a   1.000
_cell.length_b   1.000
_cell.length_c   1.000
_cell.angle_alpha   90.00
_cell.angle_beta   90.00
_cell.angle_gamma   90.00
#
_symmetry.space_group_name_H-M   'P 1'
#
loop_
_entity.id
_entity.type
_entity.pdbx_description
1 polymer ?
#
loop_
_entity_poly.entity_id
_entity_poly.type
_entity_poly.pdbx_seq_one_letter_code
_entity_poly.pdbx_strand_id
1 'polypeptide(L)'
;MICILATLKVKKGKEELFEKTFIELSKDVREKEKGNIFYQISKDREIENTYIVMEQYTDQESVDSHGKSEHFKMAGAKIAECLEVAPVIKRLDAVS
;
A
#
# COMPACT_ATOMS: atom_id res chain seq x y z
N MET A 1 6.52 4.14 16.56
CA MET A 1 5.81 4.14 15.29
C MET A 1 6.48 3.24 14.29
N ILE A 2 5.69 2.64 13.44
CA ILE A 2 6.16 1.69 12.43
C ILE A 2 5.86 2.27 11.06
N CYS A 3 6.87 2.25 10.18
CA CYS A 3 6.72 2.67 8.79
C CYS A 3 6.82 1.45 7.89
N ILE A 4 6.05 1.46 6.82
CA ILE A 4 6.10 0.41 5.81
C ILE A 4 6.37 1.06 4.46
N LEU A 5 7.31 0.50 3.73
CA LEU A 5 7.62 0.92 2.38
C LEU A 5 7.46 -0.28 1.47
N ALA A 6 6.53 -0.18 0.54
CA ALA A 6 6.27 -1.25 -0.40
C ALA A 6 6.58 -0.79 -1.83
N THR A 7 7.36 -1.59 -2.54
CA THR A 7 7.63 -1.35 -3.96
C THR A 7 6.85 -2.36 -4.78
N LEU A 8 6.05 -1.85 -5.72
CA LEU A 8 5.14 -2.67 -6.51
C LEU A 8 5.41 -2.45 -8.00
N LYS A 9 5.61 -3.54 -8.71
CA LYS A 9 5.82 -3.50 -10.14
C LYS A 9 4.57 -3.99 -10.84
N VAL A 10 3.95 -3.13 -11.63
CA VAL A 10 2.66 -3.38 -12.25
C VAL A 10 2.83 -3.90 -13.69
N LYS A 11 2.01 -4.85 -14.07
CA LYS A 11 1.98 -5.37 -15.44
C LYS A 11 1.63 -4.25 -16.41
N LYS A 12 2.30 -4.24 -17.55
CA LYS A 12 2.00 -3.28 -18.60
C LYS A 12 0.54 -3.43 -19.04
N GLY A 13 -0.18 -2.31 -19.05
CA GLY A 13 -1.61 -2.29 -19.37
C GLY A 13 -2.54 -2.40 -18.17
N LYS A 14 -1.99 -2.65 -16.98
CA LYS A 14 -2.78 -2.75 -15.74
C LYS A 14 -2.64 -1.54 -14.83
N GLU A 15 -1.93 -0.52 -15.26
CA GLU A 15 -1.63 0.67 -14.46
C GLU A 15 -2.90 1.39 -14.03
N GLU A 16 -3.85 1.56 -14.94
CA GLU A 16 -5.09 2.29 -14.65
C GLU A 16 -5.92 1.58 -13.59
N LEU A 17 -6.10 0.28 -13.73
CA LEU A 17 -6.83 -0.52 -12.74
C LEU A 17 -6.12 -0.50 -11.40
N PHE A 18 -4.79 -0.64 -11.41
CA PHE A 18 -3.96 -0.60 -10.21
C PHE A 18 -4.13 0.73 -9.46
N GLU A 19 -3.99 1.84 -10.18
CA GLU A 19 -4.10 3.18 -9.57
C GLU A 19 -5.48 3.41 -8.98
N LYS A 20 -6.53 3.06 -9.72
CA LYS A 20 -7.90 3.21 -9.25
C LYS A 20 -8.13 2.40 -7.97
N THR A 21 -7.69 1.16 -7.97
CA THR A 21 -7.86 0.28 -6.80
C THR A 21 -7.11 0.83 -5.58
N PHE A 22 -5.87 1.28 -5.77
CA PHE A 22 -5.09 1.84 -4.68
C PHE A 22 -5.60 3.17 -4.16
N ILE A 23 -6.14 4.00 -5.03
CA ILE A 23 -6.76 5.26 -4.61
C ILE A 23 -7.95 4.97 -3.69
N GLU A 24 -8.79 4.02 -4.06
CA GLU A 24 -9.93 3.62 -3.23
C GLU A 24 -9.46 3.00 -1.90
N LEU A 25 -8.45 2.14 -1.95
CA LEU A 25 -7.88 1.55 -0.73
C LEU A 25 -7.32 2.62 0.20
N SER A 26 -6.57 3.56 -0.32
CA SER A 26 -5.97 4.62 0.49
C SER A 26 -7.03 5.47 1.19
N LYS A 27 -8.15 5.69 0.52
CA LYS A 27 -9.29 6.40 1.11
C LYS A 27 -9.88 5.62 2.27
N ASP A 28 -10.10 4.32 2.09
CA ASP A 28 -10.61 3.45 3.15
C ASP A 28 -9.66 3.39 4.35
N VAL A 29 -8.37 3.29 4.10
CA VAL A 29 -7.37 3.29 5.17
C VAL A 29 -7.45 4.56 5.99
N ARG A 30 -7.45 5.71 5.33
CA ARG A 30 -7.52 7.03 6.00
C ARG A 30 -8.80 7.21 6.80
N GLU A 31 -9.91 6.71 6.31
CA GLU A 31 -11.22 6.88 6.95
C GLU A 31 -11.49 5.88 8.06
N LYS A 32 -11.02 4.64 7.92
CA LYS A 32 -11.42 3.53 8.79
C LYS A 32 -10.36 3.08 9.79
N GLU A 33 -9.10 3.38 9.54
CA GLU A 33 -8.01 2.89 10.40
C GLU A 33 -7.48 3.97 11.32
N LYS A 34 -7.87 3.90 12.58
CA LYS A 34 -7.49 4.90 13.60
C LYS A 34 -5.98 4.95 13.85
N GLY A 35 -5.30 3.82 13.73
CA GLY A 35 -3.86 3.75 13.97
C GLY A 35 -3.00 4.10 12.77
N ASN A 36 -3.60 4.38 11.63
CA ASN A 36 -2.88 4.83 10.45
C ASN A 36 -2.64 6.33 10.51
N ILE A 37 -1.39 6.73 10.37
CA ILE A 37 -0.98 8.15 10.40
C ILE A 37 -0.80 8.65 8.97
N PHE A 38 -0.27 7.83 8.09
CA PHE A 38 0.08 8.22 6.74
C PHE A 38 -0.06 7.04 5.80
N TYR A 39 -0.65 7.27 4.64
CA TYR A 39 -0.80 6.23 3.61
C TYR A 39 -0.79 6.89 2.26
N GLN A 40 0.31 6.72 1.52
CA GLN A 40 0.50 7.41 0.24
C GLN A 40 1.00 6.44 -0.82
N ILE A 41 0.27 6.36 -1.94
CA ILE A 41 0.74 5.67 -3.14
C ILE A 41 1.34 6.71 -4.08
N SER A 42 2.52 6.40 -4.62
CA SER A 42 3.22 7.30 -5.54
C SER A 42 3.81 6.49 -6.69
N LYS A 43 3.92 7.14 -7.83
CA LYS A 43 4.48 6.53 -9.03
C LYS A 43 5.93 6.95 -9.18
N ASP A 44 6.82 6.01 -9.47
CA ASP A 44 8.22 6.31 -9.73
C ASP A 44 8.33 7.15 -11.00
N ARG A 45 9.11 8.21 -10.94
CA ARG A 45 9.29 9.11 -12.11
C ARG A 45 10.22 8.53 -13.17
N GLU A 46 11.13 7.66 -12.77
CA GLU A 46 12.20 7.16 -13.64
C GLU A 46 11.97 5.74 -14.11
N ILE A 47 11.42 4.89 -13.26
CA ILE A 47 11.21 3.48 -13.57
C ILE A 47 9.75 3.27 -13.95
N GLU A 48 9.50 2.84 -15.17
CA GLU A 48 8.14 2.59 -15.66
C GLU A 48 7.43 1.53 -14.83
N ASN A 49 6.12 1.68 -14.70
CA ASN A 49 5.22 0.72 -14.08
C ASN A 49 5.59 0.36 -12.63
N THR A 50 6.32 1.24 -11.96
CA THR A 50 6.78 1.02 -10.59
C THR A 50 6.15 2.04 -9.67
N TYR A 51 5.58 1.53 -8.57
CA TYR A 51 4.89 2.35 -7.58
C TYR A 51 5.47 2.08 -6.20
N ILE A 52 5.40 3.09 -5.37
CA ILE A 52 5.87 2.98 -3.98
C ILE A 52 4.73 3.41 -3.07
N VAL A 53 4.44 2.57 -2.08
CA VAL A 53 3.48 2.89 -1.03
C VAL A 53 4.25 3.19 0.22
N MET A 54 3.97 4.34 0.81
CA MET A 54 4.56 4.76 2.08
C MET A 54 3.46 4.78 3.12
N GLU A 55 3.67 4.05 4.23
CA GLU A 55 2.68 3.90 5.28
C GLU A 55 3.30 4.16 6.63
N GLN A 56 2.53 4.71 7.54
CA GLN A 56 2.95 4.91 8.92
C GLN A 56 1.82 4.57 9.87
N TYR A 57 2.14 3.80 10.90
CA TYR A 57 1.19 3.35 11.92
C TYR A 57 1.70 3.65 13.32
N THR A 58 0.77 3.82 14.26
CA THR A 58 1.13 4.12 15.64
C THR A 58 1.87 2.97 16.32
N ASP A 59 1.51 1.72 16.00
CA ASP A 59 2.06 0.54 16.64
C ASP A 59 1.86 -0.72 15.78
N GLN A 60 2.39 -1.83 16.25
CA GLN A 60 2.29 -3.12 15.56
C GLN A 60 0.85 -3.62 15.48
N GLU A 61 0.05 -3.37 16.52
CA GLU A 61 -1.35 -3.77 16.52
C GLU A 61 -2.11 -3.12 15.36
N SER A 62 -1.82 -1.86 15.09
CA SER A 62 -2.44 -1.12 13.98
C SER A 62 -2.01 -1.67 12.62
N VAL A 63 -0.75 -2.08 12.49
CA VAL A 63 -0.27 -2.76 11.28
C VAL A 63 -1.01 -4.08 11.08
N ASP A 64 -1.15 -4.87 12.15
CA ASP A 64 -1.83 -6.16 12.08
C ASP A 64 -3.30 -5.98 11.72
N SER A 65 -3.96 -4.98 12.31
CA SER A 65 -5.36 -4.65 12.00
C SER A 65 -5.54 -4.28 10.54
N HIS A 66 -4.60 -3.50 9.99
CA HIS A 66 -4.62 -3.14 8.57
C HIS A 66 -4.61 -4.40 7.69
N GLY A 67 -3.71 -5.33 7.95
CA GLY A 67 -3.57 -6.55 7.17
C GLY A 67 -4.78 -7.48 7.26
N LYS A 68 -5.56 -7.38 8.33
CA LYS A 68 -6.76 -8.20 8.55
C LYS A 68 -8.04 -7.51 8.10
N SER A 69 -7.95 -6.25 7.71
CA SER A 69 -9.14 -5.46 7.35
C SER A 69 -9.81 -5.98 6.08
N GLU A 70 -11.12 -5.82 6.02
CA GLU A 70 -11.92 -6.19 4.87
C GLU A 70 -11.49 -5.43 3.61
N HIS A 71 -11.29 -4.13 3.76
CA HIS A 71 -10.89 -3.28 2.62
C HIS A 71 -9.52 -3.68 2.07
N PHE A 72 -8.57 -4.07 2.93
CA PHE A 72 -7.26 -4.53 2.48
C PHE A 72 -7.37 -5.86 1.72
N LYS A 73 -8.15 -6.80 2.24
CA LYS A 73 -8.33 -8.11 1.60
C LYS A 73 -8.96 -7.99 0.22
N MET A 74 -10.01 -7.18 0.12
CA MET A 74 -10.71 -6.97 -1.16
C MET A 74 -9.83 -6.28 -2.19
N ALA A 75 -9.16 -5.21 -1.80
CA ALA A 75 -8.25 -4.50 -2.69
C ALA A 75 -7.04 -5.36 -3.04
N GLY A 76 -6.52 -6.10 -2.08
CA GLY A 76 -5.35 -6.95 -2.24
C GLY A 76 -5.50 -7.99 -3.35
N ALA A 77 -6.69 -8.57 -3.49
CA ALA A 77 -6.96 -9.54 -4.55
C ALA A 77 -6.85 -8.90 -5.93
N LYS A 78 -7.40 -7.70 -6.10
CA LYS A 78 -7.31 -6.97 -7.36
C LYS A 78 -5.90 -6.48 -7.65
N ILE A 79 -5.22 -6.01 -6.61
CA ILE A 79 -3.84 -5.52 -6.72
C ILE A 79 -2.92 -6.65 -7.15
N ALA A 80 -3.06 -7.84 -6.55
CA ALA A 80 -2.24 -9.00 -6.88
C ALA A 80 -2.33 -9.36 -8.36
N GLU A 81 -3.50 -9.22 -8.97
CA GLU A 81 -3.70 -9.49 -10.40
C GLU A 81 -2.95 -8.49 -11.28
N CYS A 82 -2.70 -7.30 -10.77
CA CYS A 82 -2.01 -6.25 -11.52
C CYS A 82 -0.49 -6.34 -11.43
N LEU A 83 0.05 -7.13 -10.49
CA LEU A 83 1.48 -7.14 -10.24
C LEU A 83 2.23 -8.11 -11.14
N GLU A 84 3.37 -7.67 -11.64
CA GLU A 84 4.27 -8.48 -12.44
C GLU A 84 5.05 -9.48 -11.58
N VAL A 85 5.43 -9.03 -10.39
CA VAL A 85 6.17 -9.83 -9.40
C VAL A 85 5.60 -9.55 -8.02
N ALA A 86 5.97 -10.37 -7.03
CA ALA A 86 5.56 -10.13 -5.65
C ALA A 86 6.08 -8.78 -5.16
N PRO A 87 5.32 -8.05 -4.34
CA PRO A 87 5.77 -6.77 -3.82
C PRO A 87 6.98 -6.93 -2.90
N VAL A 88 7.87 -5.95 -2.92
CA VAL A 88 9.01 -5.88 -2.00
C VAL A 88 8.60 -4.97 -0.86
N ILE A 89 8.51 -5.52 0.34
CA ILE A 89 8.02 -4.79 1.51
C ILE A 89 9.12 -4.64 2.53
N LYS A 90 9.37 -3.41 2.97
CA LYS A 90 10.29 -3.10 4.07
C LYS A 90 9.49 -2.58 5.26
N ARG A 91 9.85 -3.08 6.43
CA ARG A 91 9.29 -2.59 7.69
C ARG A 91 10.37 -1.84 8.43
N LEU A 92 10.04 -0.64 8.87
CA LEU A 92 11.00 0.30 9.44
C LEU A 92 10.46 0.80 10.78
N ASP A 93 11.38 1.00 11.72
CA ASP A 93 11.04 1.65 12.98
C ASP A 93 11.32 3.14 12.87
N ALA A 94 10.36 3.96 13.23
CA ALA A 94 10.56 5.40 13.21
C ALA A 94 11.58 5.80 14.27
N VAL A 95 12.49 6.68 13.90
CA VAL A 95 13.57 7.13 14.80
C VAL A 95 13.18 8.43 15.51
N SER A 96 12.25 9.18 14.92
CA SER A 96 11.83 10.45 15.52
C SER A 96 10.33 10.58 15.58
#